data_77e7c6fecd1924d0e1ee19a30205c5db
#
_entry.id   77e7c6fecd1924d0e1ee19a30205c5db
#
_cell.length_a   1.000
_cell.length_b   1.000
_cell.length_c   1.000
_cell.angle_alpha   90.00
_cell.angle_beta   90.00
_cell.angle_gamma   90.00
#
_symmetry.space_group_name_H-M   'P 1'
#
loop_
_entity.id
_entity.type
_entity.pdbx_description
1 polymer ?
#
loop_
_entity_poly.entity_id
_entity_poly.type
_entity_poly.pdbx_seq_one_letter_code
_entity_poly.pdbx_strand_id
1 'polypeptide(L)'
;MKKRFLLLINVLALLLVWQVSHIKQVAADDKIKVVTTFYPVYEFTKAVSGDTADVTMLIKAGTEPHDFEPSTKNVATISDADMFVYMDDSMETWVKKVQKSVKSKDLTVVRASGDMLLMAGTAEEEGEEHEGEGHSHQYDPHVWLSPKRAVTLVENIRDAFVAKYPDKADTFKANSAAYIEKLNDLDKAYTDGLSNAKQKSFVTQHAAFGYLALDYGLNQISIAGISPEVEPSAKRIASLTKYVKKYDIKYIYFEENASSKVAATLADEAGVKTKVLNPLESLTNKQIKAGEDYFSVMKENLKALKLTTDVKGKEIKAETDDTKTVQHGYFKDKDVTDRKLSDWTGKWQSAYPYLLDGTLDPVWDYKAKASKGEQTAQEVKDYYTKGYQTDVEQIIIDGKKNKVTFVQNGEKYTYTYKYVGHKILKYKKGNRGVRYLFETDDKDAGEFKYIQFSDHNITSTDVEHFHLFWGNSSQDEILKEMEHWPTYFPAKESGQEIAQHLVAH
;
A
#
# COMPACT_ATOMS: atom_id res chain seq x y z
N MET A 1 47.65 64.83 -31.21
CA MET A 1 47.63 63.43 -30.87
C MET A 1 47.06 63.13 -29.47
N LYS A 2 47.41 63.83 -28.42
CA LYS A 2 46.95 63.61 -27.03
C LYS A 2 45.42 63.74 -26.84
N LYS A 3 44.73 64.68 -27.50
CA LYS A 3 43.25 64.84 -27.37
C LYS A 3 42.43 63.69 -28.02
N ARG A 4 42.92 63.09 -29.08
CA ARG A 4 42.24 61.93 -29.73
C ARG A 4 42.41 60.61 -28.94
N PHE A 5 43.53 60.48 -28.21
CA PHE A 5 43.81 59.33 -27.35
C PHE A 5 42.98 59.37 -26.10
N LEU A 6 42.68 60.50 -25.48
CA LEU A 6 41.77 60.65 -24.35
C LEU A 6 40.32 60.38 -24.74
N LEU A 7 39.88 60.72 -25.96
CA LEU A 7 38.54 60.45 -26.43
C LEU A 7 38.30 58.92 -26.63
N LEU A 8 39.30 58.21 -27.15
CA LEU A 8 39.27 56.77 -27.31
C LEU A 8 39.19 56.01 -25.97
N ILE A 9 39.94 56.48 -24.95
CA ILE A 9 39.93 55.89 -23.62
C ILE A 9 38.55 56.06 -22.94
N ASN A 10 37.94 57.28 -23.09
CA ASN A 10 36.60 57.53 -22.54
C ASN A 10 35.47 56.71 -23.24
N VAL A 11 35.57 56.49 -24.55
CA VAL A 11 34.63 55.69 -25.30
C VAL A 11 34.80 54.21 -24.92
N LEU A 12 36.00 53.68 -24.71
CA LEU A 12 36.24 52.32 -24.25
C LEU A 12 35.77 52.11 -22.82
N ALA A 13 35.95 53.10 -21.93
CA ALA A 13 35.45 53.05 -20.55
C ALA A 13 33.92 53.07 -20.49
N LEU A 14 33.28 53.92 -21.38
CA LEU A 14 31.80 53.89 -21.49
C LEU A 14 31.25 52.60 -22.07
N LEU A 15 31.95 51.97 -23.01
CA LEU A 15 31.54 50.64 -23.53
C LEU A 15 31.74 49.54 -22.49
N LEU A 16 32.77 49.59 -21.67
CA LEU A 16 32.98 48.66 -20.56
C LEU A 16 31.92 48.83 -19.45
N VAL A 17 31.57 50.09 -19.12
CA VAL A 17 30.49 50.39 -18.17
C VAL A 17 29.14 49.95 -18.73
N TRP A 18 28.91 50.05 -20.05
CA TRP A 18 27.69 49.61 -20.70
C TRP A 18 27.58 48.08 -20.75
N GLN A 19 28.68 47.35 -20.93
CA GLN A 19 28.71 45.90 -20.84
C GLN A 19 28.50 45.36 -19.41
N VAL A 20 29.01 46.07 -18.38
CA VAL A 20 28.80 45.71 -16.98
C VAL A 20 27.36 45.99 -16.54
N SER A 21 26.68 47.03 -17.15
CA SER A 21 25.28 47.35 -16.85
C SER A 21 24.28 46.38 -17.50
N HIS A 22 24.73 45.50 -18.39
CA HIS A 22 23.93 44.46 -19.02
C HIS A 22 24.21 43.05 -18.47
N ILE A 23 24.92 42.92 -17.34
CA ILE A 23 24.76 41.77 -16.50
C ILE A 23 23.30 41.83 -16.02
N LYS A 24 22.39 41.16 -16.72
CA LYS A 24 21.06 40.88 -16.21
C LYS A 24 21.29 40.41 -14.77
N GLN A 25 20.83 41.20 -13.83
CA GLN A 25 20.60 40.76 -12.48
C GLN A 25 19.66 39.56 -12.68
N VAL A 26 20.22 38.35 -12.66
CA VAL A 26 19.41 37.14 -12.60
C VAL A 26 18.60 37.36 -11.34
N ALA A 27 17.34 37.73 -11.51
CA ALA A 27 16.41 37.77 -10.40
C ALA A 27 16.63 36.42 -9.70
N ALA A 28 16.92 36.48 -8.41
CA ALA A 28 16.99 35.27 -7.62
C ALA A 28 15.65 34.57 -7.92
N ASP A 29 15.73 33.46 -8.64
CA ASP A 29 14.54 32.67 -9.01
C ASP A 29 13.84 32.39 -7.68
N ASP A 30 12.60 32.83 -7.51
CA ASP A 30 11.86 32.60 -6.28
C ASP A 30 11.81 31.09 -6.07
N LYS A 31 12.33 30.62 -4.94
CA LYS A 31 12.36 29.20 -4.63
C LYS A 31 10.96 28.63 -4.63
N ILE A 32 10.81 27.44 -5.17
CA ILE A 32 9.55 26.69 -5.16
C ILE A 32 9.15 26.43 -3.69
N LYS A 33 7.95 26.82 -3.30
CA LYS A 33 7.42 26.58 -1.97
C LYS A 33 6.79 25.21 -1.90
N VAL A 34 7.40 24.29 -1.17
CA VAL A 34 6.92 22.93 -1.03
C VAL A 34 6.57 22.65 0.42
N VAL A 35 5.39 22.08 0.63
CA VAL A 35 4.96 21.60 1.95
C VAL A 35 4.94 20.08 1.91
N THR A 36 5.48 19.45 2.95
CA THR A 36 5.50 18.00 3.15
C THR A 36 4.90 17.65 4.50
N THR A 37 4.50 16.41 4.68
CA THR A 37 3.85 15.94 5.91
C THR A 37 4.86 15.61 7.00
N PHE A 38 5.59 14.52 6.89
CA PHE A 38 6.50 14.00 7.90
C PHE A 38 7.88 13.64 7.32
N TYR A 39 8.78 13.14 8.15
CA TYR A 39 10.22 13.09 7.85
C TYR A 39 10.60 12.40 6.53
N PRO A 40 10.17 11.15 6.19
CA PRO A 40 10.58 10.51 4.93
C PRO A 40 10.16 11.31 3.69
N VAL A 41 8.93 11.84 3.71
CA VAL A 41 8.42 12.67 2.60
C VAL A 41 9.24 13.95 2.46
N TYR A 42 9.58 14.58 3.59
CA TYR A 42 10.45 15.75 3.62
C TYR A 42 11.83 15.45 3.05
N GLU A 43 12.46 14.37 3.53
CA GLU A 43 13.81 13.96 3.12
C GLU A 43 13.88 13.67 1.62
N PHE A 44 12.95 12.88 1.09
CA PHE A 44 12.93 12.56 -0.34
C PHE A 44 12.61 13.77 -1.22
N THR A 45 11.68 14.62 -0.79
CA THR A 45 11.33 15.85 -1.49
C THR A 45 12.52 16.82 -1.55
N LYS A 46 13.23 16.97 -0.43
CA LYS A 46 14.42 17.80 -0.36
C LYS A 46 15.55 17.23 -1.21
N ALA A 47 15.72 15.91 -1.22
CA ALA A 47 16.71 15.25 -2.07
C ALA A 47 16.45 15.52 -3.56
N VAL A 48 15.20 15.47 -4.01
CA VAL A 48 14.82 15.74 -5.41
C VAL A 48 14.98 17.22 -5.75
N SER A 49 14.43 18.11 -4.91
CA SER A 49 14.37 19.54 -5.21
C SER A 49 15.71 20.27 -5.03
N GLY A 50 16.58 19.77 -4.13
CA GLY A 50 17.84 20.44 -3.78
C GLY A 50 17.60 21.88 -3.33
N ASP A 51 18.43 22.80 -3.83
CA ASP A 51 18.36 24.23 -3.51
C ASP A 51 17.30 25.01 -4.30
N THR A 52 16.57 24.34 -5.22
CA THR A 52 15.53 24.99 -6.04
C THR A 52 14.24 25.24 -5.29
N ALA A 53 14.04 24.58 -4.14
CA ALA A 53 12.84 24.71 -3.34
C ALA A 53 13.12 25.02 -1.87
N ASP A 54 12.15 25.71 -1.23
CA ASP A 54 12.03 25.80 0.21
C ASP A 54 11.01 24.75 0.67
N VAL A 55 11.52 23.69 1.28
CA VAL A 55 10.69 22.56 1.73
C VAL A 55 10.35 22.73 3.21
N THR A 56 9.06 22.81 3.52
CA THR A 56 8.53 22.92 4.89
C THR A 56 7.87 21.63 5.30
N MET A 57 8.28 21.05 6.43
CA MET A 57 7.67 19.87 7.03
C MET A 57 6.59 20.28 8.05
N LEU A 58 5.37 19.76 7.93
CA LEU A 58 4.25 20.09 8.82
C LEU A 58 4.37 19.44 10.20
N ILE A 59 4.73 18.17 10.23
CA ILE A 59 4.80 17.36 11.44
C ILE A 59 6.19 17.51 12.03
N LYS A 60 6.26 18.03 13.25
CA LYS A 60 7.53 18.34 13.91
C LYS A 60 8.25 17.07 14.35
N ALA A 61 9.57 17.20 14.49
CA ALA A 61 10.42 16.16 15.05
C ALA A 61 9.87 15.60 16.39
N GLY A 62 9.77 14.27 16.49
CA GLY A 62 9.27 13.57 17.69
C GLY A 62 7.75 13.59 17.87
N THR A 63 6.99 14.02 16.85
CA THR A 63 5.52 13.93 16.85
C THR A 63 5.10 12.70 16.06
N GLU A 64 4.10 11.97 16.60
CA GLU A 64 3.49 10.82 15.94
C GLU A 64 2.67 11.25 14.72
N PRO A 65 2.97 10.72 13.50
CA PRO A 65 2.27 11.14 12.29
C PRO A 65 0.92 10.47 12.07
N HIS A 66 0.66 9.26 12.59
CA HIS A 66 -0.61 8.56 12.39
C HIS A 66 -1.80 9.31 12.97
N ASP A 67 -1.63 9.95 14.13
CA ASP A 67 -2.68 10.70 14.83
C ASP A 67 -2.65 12.21 14.53
N PHE A 68 -1.85 12.61 13.52
CA PHE A 68 -1.72 14.02 13.20
C PHE A 68 -2.97 14.58 12.54
N GLU A 69 -3.54 15.64 13.15
CA GLU A 69 -4.61 16.44 12.56
C GLU A 69 -4.11 17.85 12.24
N PRO A 70 -4.29 18.34 11.00
CA PRO A 70 -3.77 19.64 10.62
C PRO A 70 -4.56 20.78 11.25
N SER A 71 -3.84 21.71 11.89
CA SER A 71 -4.41 22.95 12.38
C SER A 71 -4.81 23.87 11.21
N THR A 72 -5.65 24.88 11.49
CA THR A 72 -6.00 25.92 10.51
C THR A 72 -4.75 26.59 9.91
N LYS A 73 -3.69 26.76 10.72
CA LYS A 73 -2.40 27.29 10.25
C LYS A 73 -1.72 26.35 9.26
N ASN A 74 -1.75 25.03 9.51
CA ASN A 74 -1.21 24.05 8.57
C ASN A 74 -1.96 24.10 7.24
N VAL A 75 -3.31 24.16 7.28
CA VAL A 75 -4.13 24.27 6.06
C VAL A 75 -3.79 25.57 5.28
N ALA A 76 -3.58 26.69 5.96
CA ALA A 76 -3.15 27.93 5.32
C ALA A 76 -1.77 27.76 4.68
N THR A 77 -0.81 27.15 5.38
CA THR A 77 0.54 26.87 4.84
C THR A 77 0.48 26.00 3.58
N ILE A 78 -0.37 24.97 3.56
CA ILE A 78 -0.60 24.12 2.36
C ILE A 78 -1.21 24.97 1.23
N SER A 79 -2.17 25.84 1.55
CA SER A 79 -2.85 26.68 0.53
C SER A 79 -1.94 27.70 -0.14
N ASP A 80 -0.89 28.14 0.55
CA ASP A 80 0.10 29.11 0.09
C ASP A 80 1.31 28.48 -0.62
N ALA A 81 1.34 27.15 -0.71
CA ALA A 81 2.42 26.40 -1.34
C ALA A 81 2.18 26.21 -2.85
N ASP A 82 3.26 26.01 -3.58
CA ASP A 82 3.24 25.60 -4.98
C ASP A 82 2.98 24.11 -5.11
N MET A 83 3.56 23.30 -4.18
CA MET A 83 3.39 21.86 -4.13
C MET A 83 3.15 21.40 -2.69
N PHE A 84 2.27 20.41 -2.56
CA PHE A 84 2.04 19.66 -1.32
C PHE A 84 2.33 18.19 -1.58
N VAL A 85 3.30 17.62 -0.88
CA VAL A 85 3.71 16.22 -1.01
C VAL A 85 3.38 15.48 0.27
N TYR A 86 2.65 14.38 0.16
CA TYR A 86 2.28 13.50 1.27
C TYR A 86 2.55 12.03 0.91
N MET A 87 2.59 11.15 1.88
CA MET A 87 2.94 9.75 1.65
C MET A 87 1.82 9.00 0.94
N ASP A 88 0.68 8.82 1.62
CA ASP A 88 -0.45 8.02 1.12
C ASP A 88 -1.75 8.35 1.88
N ASP A 89 -2.88 8.08 1.26
CA ASP A 89 -4.21 8.27 1.87
C ASP A 89 -4.43 7.43 3.13
N SER A 90 -3.70 6.32 3.29
CA SER A 90 -3.76 5.45 4.48
C SER A 90 -2.94 5.99 5.65
N MET A 91 -1.93 6.84 5.38
CA MET A 91 -1.13 7.52 6.40
C MET A 91 -1.74 8.86 6.78
N GLU A 92 -2.03 9.68 5.79
CA GLU A 92 -2.57 11.03 5.99
C GLU A 92 -4.06 11.07 5.59
N THR A 93 -4.90 10.40 6.37
CA THR A 93 -6.35 10.26 6.13
C THR A 93 -7.09 11.59 6.00
N TRP A 94 -6.54 12.65 6.60
CA TRP A 94 -7.07 14.02 6.57
C TRP A 94 -6.85 14.76 5.24
N VAL A 95 -5.94 14.28 4.36
CA VAL A 95 -5.55 15.00 3.14
C VAL A 95 -6.73 15.24 2.21
N LYS A 96 -7.58 14.24 1.97
CA LYS A 96 -8.78 14.39 1.13
C LYS A 96 -9.72 15.50 1.60
N LYS A 97 -9.86 15.68 2.93
CA LYS A 97 -10.68 16.74 3.52
C LYS A 97 -10.04 18.11 3.33
N VAL A 98 -8.73 18.20 3.52
CA VAL A 98 -7.96 19.44 3.31
C VAL A 98 -8.01 19.86 1.85
N GLN A 99 -7.80 18.96 0.90
CA GLN A 99 -7.89 19.24 -0.55
C GLN A 99 -9.22 19.89 -0.94
N LYS A 100 -10.34 19.41 -0.36
CA LYS A 100 -11.66 20.01 -0.61
C LYS A 100 -11.80 21.42 -0.06
N SER A 101 -11.02 21.80 0.94
CA SER A 101 -11.06 23.12 1.59
C SER A 101 -10.09 24.13 0.97
N VAL A 102 -9.02 23.65 0.33
CA VAL A 102 -8.01 24.48 -0.35
C VAL A 102 -8.59 25.05 -1.65
N LYS A 103 -8.55 26.37 -1.79
CA LYS A 103 -9.10 27.09 -2.95
C LYS A 103 -8.07 27.39 -4.03
N SER A 104 -6.78 27.17 -3.77
CA SER A 104 -5.71 27.44 -4.73
C SER A 104 -5.84 26.50 -5.93
N LYS A 105 -5.92 27.07 -7.13
CA LYS A 105 -5.92 26.32 -8.38
C LYS A 105 -4.50 25.94 -8.84
N ASP A 106 -3.49 26.58 -8.27
CA ASP A 106 -2.09 26.44 -8.66
C ASP A 106 -1.32 25.42 -7.79
N LEU A 107 -1.93 24.99 -6.67
CA LEU A 107 -1.36 23.96 -5.80
C LEU A 107 -1.36 22.58 -6.52
N THR A 108 -0.16 22.01 -6.65
CA THR A 108 -0.02 20.61 -7.07
C THR A 108 0.07 19.71 -5.85
N VAL A 109 -0.85 18.77 -5.74
CA VAL A 109 -0.84 17.78 -4.67
C VAL A 109 -0.25 16.48 -5.19
N VAL A 110 0.75 15.95 -4.49
CA VAL A 110 1.53 14.78 -4.89
C VAL A 110 1.42 13.72 -3.80
N ARG A 111 0.87 12.57 -4.15
CA ARG A 111 0.93 11.36 -3.33
C ARG A 111 2.22 10.62 -3.68
N ALA A 112 3.15 10.54 -2.75
CA ALA A 112 4.47 9.95 -2.98
C ALA A 112 4.39 8.45 -3.29
N SER A 113 3.45 7.70 -2.69
CA SER A 113 3.21 6.30 -3.02
C SER A 113 2.77 6.08 -4.48
N GLY A 114 2.16 7.09 -5.12
CA GLY A 114 1.66 7.00 -6.50
C GLY A 114 0.70 5.83 -6.67
N ASP A 115 0.99 4.99 -7.66
CA ASP A 115 0.23 3.77 -7.96
C ASP A 115 0.88 2.50 -7.36
N MET A 116 1.71 2.65 -6.32
CA MET A 116 2.30 1.50 -5.61
C MET A 116 1.20 0.66 -4.95
N LEU A 117 1.27 -0.65 -5.11
CA LEU A 117 0.36 -1.57 -4.43
C LEU A 117 0.72 -1.66 -2.95
N LEU A 118 -0.27 -1.40 -2.10
CA LEU A 118 -0.13 -1.42 -0.66
C LEU A 118 -0.60 -2.75 -0.07
N MET A 119 0.12 -3.23 0.95
CA MET A 119 -0.29 -4.39 1.73
C MET A 119 -1.56 -4.07 2.51
N ALA A 120 -2.38 -5.09 2.80
CA ALA A 120 -3.44 -4.94 3.78
C ALA A 120 -2.84 -4.53 5.13
N GLY A 121 -3.51 -3.63 5.82
CA GLY A 121 -3.19 -3.31 7.20
C GLY A 121 -3.44 -4.51 8.10
N THR A 122 -2.75 -4.58 9.23
CA THR A 122 -3.10 -5.55 10.28
C THR A 122 -4.44 -5.13 10.87
N ALA A 123 -5.38 -6.08 11.01
CA ALA A 123 -6.62 -5.81 11.72
C ALA A 123 -6.28 -5.31 13.13
N GLU A 124 -6.78 -4.14 13.49
CA GLU A 124 -6.80 -3.72 14.89
C GLU A 124 -7.60 -4.76 15.65
N GLU A 125 -7.12 -5.20 16.81
CA GLU A 125 -7.86 -6.18 17.63
C GLU A 125 -9.27 -5.64 17.87
N GLU A 126 -10.26 -6.42 17.40
CA GLU A 126 -11.69 -6.15 17.57
C GLU A 126 -12.00 -5.70 19.00
N GLY A 127 -12.22 -4.44 19.18
CA GLY A 127 -12.60 -3.83 20.44
C GLY A 127 -13.88 -3.00 20.38
N GLU A 128 -14.35 -2.63 19.19
CA GLU A 128 -15.68 -1.99 19.06
C GLU A 128 -16.31 -2.37 17.71
N GLU A 129 -17.47 -3.02 17.79
CA GLU A 129 -18.41 -3.17 16.68
C GLU A 129 -18.89 -1.76 16.26
N HIS A 130 -18.24 -1.13 15.32
CA HIS A 130 -18.83 -0.03 14.58
C HIS A 130 -19.79 -0.62 13.55
N GLU A 131 -21.05 -0.74 13.95
CA GLU A 131 -22.17 -0.92 13.01
C GLU A 131 -22.22 0.28 12.06
N GLY A 132 -21.89 0.05 10.79
CA GLY A 132 -22.28 0.90 9.66
C GLY A 132 -21.28 1.96 9.27
N GLU A 133 -20.33 1.55 8.43
CA GLU A 133 -19.91 2.24 7.20
C GLU A 133 -18.84 1.35 6.55
N GLY A 134 -18.89 1.19 5.20
CA GLY A 134 -18.15 0.19 4.44
C GLY A 134 -16.69 0.04 4.87
N HIS A 135 -16.24 -1.20 4.98
CA HIS A 135 -14.88 -1.57 5.31
C HIS A 135 -13.89 -0.87 4.37
N SER A 136 -13.40 0.30 4.77
CA SER A 136 -12.20 0.84 4.15
C SER A 136 -11.08 -0.08 4.61
N HIS A 137 -10.61 -0.97 3.75
CA HIS A 137 -9.39 -1.72 3.99
C HIS A 137 -8.30 -0.72 4.32
N GLN A 138 -7.88 -0.68 5.58
CA GLN A 138 -6.78 0.16 5.99
C GLN A 138 -5.52 -0.51 5.46
N TYR A 139 -4.84 0.15 4.52
CA TYR A 139 -3.59 -0.35 3.96
C TYR A 139 -2.41 0.03 4.85
N ASP A 140 -1.38 -0.81 4.84
CA ASP A 140 -0.11 -0.51 5.49
C ASP A 140 0.61 0.63 4.71
N PRO A 141 0.83 1.81 5.32
CA PRO A 141 1.44 2.94 4.63
C PRO A 141 2.98 2.94 4.65
N HIS A 142 3.65 2.04 5.39
CA HIS A 142 5.06 2.12 5.77
C HIS A 142 6.04 1.72 4.64
N VAL A 143 5.73 2.08 3.40
CA VAL A 143 6.49 1.71 2.19
C VAL A 143 7.93 2.24 2.20
N TRP A 144 8.20 3.37 2.86
CA TRP A 144 9.53 3.99 2.93
C TRP A 144 10.58 3.16 3.69
N LEU A 145 10.16 2.19 4.51
CA LEU A 145 11.05 1.32 5.26
C LEU A 145 11.69 0.21 4.41
N SER A 146 11.21 0.00 3.20
CA SER A 146 11.95 -0.78 2.20
C SER A 146 12.77 0.14 1.30
N PRO A 147 14.11 0.11 1.35
CA PRO A 147 14.97 0.88 0.44
C PRO A 147 14.60 0.72 -1.03
N LYS A 148 14.21 -0.49 -1.42
CA LYS A 148 13.74 -0.80 -2.77
C LYS A 148 12.50 0.00 -3.17
N ARG A 149 11.52 0.14 -2.25
CA ARG A 149 10.30 0.91 -2.50
C ARG A 149 10.52 2.41 -2.37
N ALA A 150 11.48 2.83 -1.54
CA ALA A 150 11.88 4.23 -1.43
C ALA A 150 12.40 4.80 -2.77
N VAL A 151 12.98 3.97 -3.65
CA VAL A 151 13.32 4.37 -5.03
C VAL A 151 12.07 4.87 -5.77
N THR A 152 10.98 4.12 -5.75
CA THR A 152 9.73 4.49 -6.41
C THR A 152 9.14 5.77 -5.82
N LEU A 153 9.22 5.97 -4.48
CA LEU A 153 8.78 7.22 -3.85
C LEU A 153 9.55 8.43 -4.38
N VAL A 154 10.87 8.33 -4.48
CA VAL A 154 11.74 9.38 -5.03
C VAL A 154 11.43 9.64 -6.50
N GLU A 155 11.17 8.59 -7.28
CA GLU A 155 10.80 8.70 -8.69
C GLU A 155 9.47 9.41 -8.89
N ASN A 156 8.43 9.05 -8.12
CA ASN A 156 7.13 9.69 -8.19
C ASN A 156 7.21 11.19 -7.83
N ILE A 157 7.97 11.53 -6.79
CA ILE A 157 8.21 12.92 -6.40
C ILE A 157 8.94 13.65 -7.53
N ARG A 158 10.02 13.07 -8.09
CA ARG A 158 10.77 13.62 -9.23
C ARG A 158 9.85 13.93 -10.41
N ASP A 159 9.02 12.97 -10.78
CA ASP A 159 8.17 13.07 -11.97
C ASP A 159 7.12 14.18 -11.80
N ALA A 160 6.58 14.35 -10.58
CA ALA A 160 5.71 15.47 -10.26
C ALA A 160 6.42 16.83 -10.38
N PHE A 161 7.67 16.95 -9.89
CA PHE A 161 8.47 18.16 -10.05
C PHE A 161 8.78 18.45 -11.52
N VAL A 162 9.19 17.44 -12.28
CA VAL A 162 9.49 17.53 -13.72
C VAL A 162 8.25 17.98 -14.51
N ALA A 163 7.10 17.41 -14.20
CA ALA A 163 5.85 17.77 -14.87
C ALA A 163 5.45 19.23 -14.62
N LYS A 164 5.63 19.71 -13.37
CA LYS A 164 5.27 21.09 -13.01
C LYS A 164 6.30 22.13 -13.45
N TYR A 165 7.60 21.79 -13.41
CA TYR A 165 8.72 22.69 -13.70
C TYR A 165 9.66 22.07 -14.74
N PRO A 166 9.22 21.94 -16.01
CA PRO A 166 10.01 21.29 -17.06
C PRO A 166 11.33 21.99 -17.38
N ASP A 167 11.44 23.29 -17.12
CA ASP A 167 12.64 24.09 -17.25
C ASP A 167 13.76 23.73 -16.24
N LYS A 168 13.40 23.08 -15.11
CA LYS A 168 14.31 22.59 -14.08
C LYS A 168 14.45 21.04 -14.09
N ALA A 169 13.88 20.37 -15.09
CA ALA A 169 13.82 18.90 -15.18
C ALA A 169 15.19 18.22 -15.02
N ASP A 170 16.23 18.76 -15.64
CA ASP A 170 17.57 18.17 -15.59
C ASP A 170 18.14 18.20 -14.16
N THR A 171 17.87 19.27 -13.39
CA THR A 171 18.28 19.38 -11.99
C THR A 171 17.59 18.31 -11.14
N PHE A 172 16.27 18.17 -11.28
CA PHE A 172 15.51 17.16 -10.51
C PHE A 172 15.93 15.74 -10.86
N LYS A 173 16.14 15.44 -12.14
CA LYS A 173 16.63 14.13 -12.60
C LYS A 173 18.03 13.84 -12.07
N ALA A 174 18.96 14.81 -12.11
CA ALA A 174 20.30 14.62 -11.58
C ALA A 174 20.31 14.39 -10.07
N ASN A 175 19.56 15.19 -9.31
CA ASN A 175 19.45 15.05 -7.86
C ASN A 175 18.84 13.71 -7.47
N SER A 176 17.71 13.33 -8.08
CA SER A 176 17.04 12.06 -7.81
C SER A 176 17.92 10.86 -8.18
N ALA A 177 18.62 10.91 -9.31
CA ALA A 177 19.55 9.84 -9.72
C ALA A 177 20.66 9.60 -8.67
N ALA A 178 21.26 10.68 -8.15
CA ALA A 178 22.29 10.60 -7.11
C ALA A 178 21.72 10.03 -5.78
N TYR A 179 20.46 10.33 -5.44
CA TYR A 179 19.82 9.81 -4.24
C TYR A 179 19.42 8.34 -4.43
N ILE A 180 18.88 7.98 -5.60
CA ILE A 180 18.51 6.62 -5.96
C ILE A 180 19.73 5.68 -5.97
N GLU A 181 20.91 6.15 -6.42
CA GLU A 181 22.15 5.39 -6.33
C GLU A 181 22.43 4.96 -4.87
N LYS A 182 22.31 5.89 -3.92
CA LYS A 182 22.48 5.57 -2.48
C LYS A 182 21.41 4.62 -1.95
N LEU A 183 20.15 4.73 -2.44
CA LEU A 183 19.08 3.81 -2.08
C LEU A 183 19.36 2.40 -2.61
N ASN A 184 19.88 2.27 -3.83
CA ASN A 184 20.28 0.99 -4.41
C ASN A 184 21.45 0.36 -3.65
N ASP A 185 22.42 1.15 -3.19
CA ASP A 185 23.50 0.67 -2.32
C ASP A 185 22.95 0.17 -0.99
N LEU A 186 21.96 0.86 -0.42
CA LEU A 186 21.31 0.45 0.82
C LEU A 186 20.46 -0.82 0.61
N ASP A 187 19.69 -0.91 -0.49
CA ASP A 187 18.95 -2.12 -0.89
C ASP A 187 19.90 -3.33 -1.00
N LYS A 188 21.03 -3.14 -1.68
CA LYS A 188 22.07 -4.16 -1.77
C LYS A 188 22.60 -4.57 -0.41
N ALA A 189 22.85 -3.62 0.50
CA ALA A 189 23.32 -3.92 1.85
C ALA A 189 22.30 -4.76 2.65
N TYR A 190 21.01 -4.44 2.53
CA TYR A 190 19.93 -5.22 3.14
C TYR A 190 19.83 -6.63 2.51
N THR A 191 19.85 -6.72 1.19
CA THR A 191 19.84 -8.00 0.47
C THR A 191 21.01 -8.89 0.89
N ASP A 192 22.24 -8.39 0.83
CA ASP A 192 23.43 -9.14 1.21
C ASP A 192 23.43 -9.51 2.70
N GLY A 193 22.99 -8.57 3.55
CA GLY A 193 22.97 -8.73 5.00
C GLY A 193 21.93 -9.72 5.51
N LEU A 194 20.82 -9.93 4.76
CA LEU A 194 19.67 -10.72 5.21
C LEU A 194 19.43 -11.99 4.38
N SER A 195 20.09 -12.16 3.22
CA SER A 195 19.92 -13.32 2.32
C SER A 195 20.15 -14.67 3.03
N ASN A 196 21.07 -14.72 3.99
CA ASN A 196 21.43 -15.91 4.74
C ASN A 196 20.89 -15.88 6.19
N ALA A 197 19.77 -15.20 6.42
CA ALA A 197 19.15 -15.09 7.73
C ALA A 197 18.86 -16.48 8.32
N LYS A 198 19.42 -16.77 9.51
CA LYS A 198 19.22 -18.01 10.26
C LYS A 198 17.93 -18.00 11.05
N GLN A 199 17.42 -16.81 11.37
CA GLN A 199 16.12 -16.55 11.92
C GLN A 199 15.43 -15.50 11.02
N LYS A 200 14.32 -15.89 10.41
CA LYS A 200 13.59 -15.02 9.49
C LYS A 200 12.51 -14.17 10.14
N SER A 201 12.15 -14.47 11.38
CA SER A 201 11.09 -13.73 12.08
C SER A 201 11.67 -12.83 13.16
N PHE A 202 11.10 -11.65 13.30
CA PHE A 202 11.43 -10.67 14.32
C PHE A 202 10.16 -10.04 14.91
N VAL A 203 10.23 -9.63 16.17
CA VAL A 203 9.07 -9.07 16.91
C VAL A 203 9.27 -7.58 17.11
N THR A 204 8.27 -6.80 16.70
CA THR A 204 8.26 -5.33 16.82
C THR A 204 7.10 -4.87 17.70
N GLN A 205 7.19 -3.66 18.23
CA GLN A 205 6.09 -3.04 18.96
C GLN A 205 4.93 -2.79 18.00
N HIS A 206 5.13 -2.05 16.91
CA HIS A 206 4.10 -1.76 15.94
C HIS A 206 4.41 -2.35 14.54
N ALA A 207 3.42 -2.42 13.67
CA ALA A 207 3.47 -3.16 12.40
C ALA A 207 4.07 -2.34 11.24
N ALA A 208 5.15 -1.56 11.46
CA ALA A 208 5.72 -0.68 10.44
C ALA A 208 6.62 -1.40 9.41
N PHE A 209 7.15 -2.58 9.71
CA PHE A 209 8.23 -3.19 8.93
C PHE A 209 7.74 -4.27 7.96
N GLY A 210 6.45 -4.28 7.62
CA GLY A 210 5.84 -5.27 6.74
C GLY A 210 6.49 -5.32 5.36
N TYR A 211 6.69 -4.18 4.71
CA TYR A 211 7.34 -4.11 3.39
C TYR A 211 8.82 -4.49 3.42
N LEU A 212 9.54 -4.07 4.45
CA LEU A 212 10.92 -4.51 4.64
C LEU A 212 10.97 -6.03 4.81
N ALA A 213 10.09 -6.60 5.62
CA ALA A 213 10.03 -8.04 5.81
C ALA A 213 9.73 -8.77 4.49
N LEU A 214 8.73 -8.31 3.72
CA LEU A 214 8.34 -8.88 2.44
C LEU A 214 9.49 -8.84 1.42
N ASP A 215 10.13 -7.68 1.25
CA ASP A 215 11.11 -7.46 0.20
C ASP A 215 12.46 -8.17 0.48
N TYR A 216 12.79 -8.46 1.76
CA TYR A 216 14.02 -9.15 2.15
C TYR A 216 13.80 -10.57 2.73
N GLY A 217 12.62 -11.14 2.50
CA GLY A 217 12.31 -12.53 2.85
C GLY A 217 12.28 -12.81 4.36
N LEU A 218 11.93 -11.79 5.16
CA LEU A 218 11.72 -11.87 6.60
C LEU A 218 10.22 -11.98 6.93
N ASN A 219 9.92 -12.07 8.22
CA ASN A 219 8.57 -12.13 8.75
C ASN A 219 8.48 -11.26 10.00
N GLN A 220 7.72 -10.17 9.93
CA GLN A 220 7.40 -9.32 11.07
C GLN A 220 6.28 -9.92 11.90
N ILE A 221 6.40 -9.82 13.22
CA ILE A 221 5.35 -10.13 14.18
C ILE A 221 5.19 -8.89 15.04
N SER A 222 4.07 -8.21 14.91
CA SER A 222 3.79 -7.00 15.67
C SER A 222 3.07 -7.31 16.99
N ILE A 223 3.34 -6.51 18.02
CA ILE A 223 2.66 -6.52 19.33
C ILE A 223 1.36 -5.71 19.21
N ALA A 224 1.47 -4.51 18.66
CA ALA A 224 0.36 -3.62 18.34
C ALA A 224 0.05 -3.64 16.83
N GLY A 225 -1.00 -2.92 16.40
CA GLY A 225 -1.38 -2.77 15.01
C GLY A 225 -0.46 -1.83 14.21
N ILE A 226 -1.04 -1.12 13.22
CA ILE A 226 -0.33 -0.16 12.35
C ILE A 226 0.02 1.13 13.10
N SER A 227 -0.74 1.53 14.13
CA SER A 227 -0.41 2.68 14.98
C SER A 227 0.31 2.25 16.25
N PRO A 228 1.41 2.91 16.64
CA PRO A 228 2.16 2.60 17.87
C PRO A 228 1.41 2.98 19.16
N GLU A 229 0.39 3.84 19.06
CA GLU A 229 -0.39 4.32 20.21
C GLU A 229 -1.45 3.31 20.69
N VAL A 230 -1.74 2.28 19.89
CA VAL A 230 -2.70 1.24 20.27
C VAL A 230 -2.08 0.31 21.32
N GLU A 231 -2.64 0.32 22.54
CA GLU A 231 -2.20 -0.59 23.60
C GLU A 231 -2.78 -1.99 23.38
N PRO A 232 -1.93 -3.04 23.29
CA PRO A 232 -2.43 -4.40 23.12
C PRO A 232 -3.15 -4.90 24.36
N SER A 233 -4.15 -5.73 24.17
CA SER A 233 -4.89 -6.35 25.28
C SER A 233 -3.98 -7.27 26.12
N ALA A 234 -4.33 -7.47 27.40
CA ALA A 234 -3.60 -8.42 28.29
C ALA A 234 -3.58 -9.84 27.71
N LYS A 235 -4.64 -10.24 26.98
CA LYS A 235 -4.71 -11.52 26.27
C LYS A 235 -3.67 -11.58 25.15
N ARG A 236 -3.49 -10.50 24.40
CA ARG A 236 -2.48 -10.40 23.33
C ARG A 236 -1.06 -10.50 23.89
N ILE A 237 -0.75 -9.76 24.95
CA ILE A 237 0.55 -9.82 25.66
C ILE A 237 0.85 -11.25 26.12
N ALA A 238 -0.14 -11.95 26.72
CA ALA A 238 0.04 -13.32 27.16
C ALA A 238 0.28 -14.30 26.00
N SER A 239 -0.41 -14.13 24.85
CA SER A 239 -0.17 -14.96 23.66
C SER A 239 1.22 -14.72 23.08
N LEU A 240 1.64 -13.47 22.96
CA LEU A 240 2.97 -13.09 22.48
C LEU A 240 4.09 -13.58 23.40
N THR A 241 3.91 -13.52 24.73
CA THR A 241 4.86 -14.09 25.69
C THR A 241 5.07 -15.60 25.45
N LYS A 242 3.97 -16.35 25.23
CA LYS A 242 4.04 -17.79 24.90
C LYS A 242 4.73 -18.01 23.55
N TYR A 243 4.41 -17.18 22.55
CA TYR A 243 4.98 -17.24 21.22
C TYR A 243 6.51 -16.99 21.25
N VAL A 244 6.94 -15.91 21.91
CA VAL A 244 8.35 -15.55 22.08
C VAL A 244 9.14 -16.69 22.75
N LYS A 245 8.60 -17.28 23.82
CA LYS A 245 9.21 -18.43 24.53
C LYS A 245 9.24 -19.68 23.67
N LYS A 246 8.15 -20.00 22.95
CA LYS A 246 8.03 -21.17 22.07
C LYS A 246 9.10 -21.18 20.99
N TYR A 247 9.37 -20.03 20.39
CA TYR A 247 10.27 -19.88 19.26
C TYR A 247 11.69 -19.41 19.65
N ASP A 248 11.95 -19.22 20.94
CA ASP A 248 13.25 -18.79 21.48
C ASP A 248 13.73 -17.45 20.89
N ILE A 249 12.80 -16.50 20.74
CA ILE A 249 13.08 -15.16 20.27
C ILE A 249 13.93 -14.44 21.32
N LYS A 250 15.01 -13.77 20.90
CA LYS A 250 15.98 -13.14 21.80
C LYS A 250 15.78 -11.65 21.98
N TYR A 251 15.18 -10.98 20.99
CA TYR A 251 15.01 -9.54 20.96
C TYR A 251 13.57 -9.18 20.59
N ILE A 252 13.04 -8.15 21.27
CA ILE A 252 11.85 -7.42 20.87
C ILE A 252 12.28 -6.01 20.49
N TYR A 253 11.80 -5.53 19.35
CA TYR A 253 12.17 -4.24 18.81
C TYR A 253 11.10 -3.20 19.10
N PHE A 254 11.51 -2.03 19.55
CA PHE A 254 10.65 -0.87 19.72
C PHE A 254 11.16 0.34 18.97
N GLU A 255 10.33 1.36 18.96
CA GLU A 255 10.63 2.66 18.43
C GLU A 255 11.30 3.55 19.44
N GLU A 256 12.11 4.51 18.96
CA GLU A 256 12.80 5.45 19.84
C GLU A 256 11.82 6.45 20.49
N ASN A 257 10.70 6.76 19.82
CA ASN A 257 9.75 7.81 20.21
C ASN A 257 8.49 7.28 20.91
N ALA A 258 8.15 5.99 20.79
CA ALA A 258 6.93 5.42 21.35
C ALA A 258 7.09 5.02 22.84
N SER A 259 5.96 4.90 23.55
CA SER A 259 5.95 4.44 24.93
C SER A 259 6.44 2.99 25.04
N SER A 260 7.69 2.81 25.46
CA SER A 260 8.34 1.50 25.58
C SER A 260 7.81 0.61 26.71
N LYS A 261 6.80 1.04 27.48
CA LYS A 261 6.32 0.32 28.68
C LYS A 261 5.77 -1.06 28.38
N VAL A 262 4.93 -1.17 27.33
CA VAL A 262 4.30 -2.44 26.96
C VAL A 262 5.34 -3.44 26.46
N ALA A 263 6.20 -3.02 25.57
CA ALA A 263 7.25 -3.89 25.05
C ALA A 263 8.31 -4.23 26.11
N ALA A 264 8.61 -3.33 27.06
CA ALA A 264 9.45 -3.63 28.21
C ALA A 264 8.79 -4.69 29.10
N THR A 265 7.48 -4.55 29.39
CA THR A 265 6.73 -5.55 30.18
C THR A 265 6.76 -6.91 29.48
N LEU A 266 6.50 -6.96 28.17
CA LEU A 266 6.58 -8.21 27.41
C LEU A 266 7.99 -8.82 27.41
N ALA A 267 9.00 -7.96 27.26
CA ALA A 267 10.40 -8.42 27.29
C ALA A 267 10.78 -9.01 28.66
N ASP A 268 10.38 -8.36 29.74
CA ASP A 268 10.61 -8.84 31.12
C ASP A 268 9.86 -10.16 31.38
N GLU A 269 8.58 -10.25 31.03
CA GLU A 269 7.77 -11.47 31.19
C GLU A 269 8.27 -12.64 30.33
N ALA A 270 8.74 -12.35 29.12
CA ALA A 270 9.29 -13.35 28.21
C ALA A 270 10.76 -13.69 28.52
N GLY A 271 11.47 -12.86 29.28
CA GLY A 271 12.90 -13.00 29.58
C GLY A 271 13.80 -12.72 28.37
N VAL A 272 13.43 -11.73 27.53
CA VAL A 272 14.16 -11.36 26.31
C VAL A 272 14.70 -9.94 26.38
N LYS A 273 15.60 -9.60 25.47
CA LYS A 273 16.20 -8.27 25.38
C LYS A 273 15.37 -7.35 24.50
N THR A 274 15.53 -6.07 24.73
CA THR A 274 14.92 -5.02 23.93
C THR A 274 15.97 -4.31 23.07
N LYS A 275 15.56 -3.84 21.88
CA LYS A 275 16.42 -3.08 20.99
C LYS A 275 15.59 -2.09 20.18
N VAL A 276 16.18 -0.95 19.79
CA VAL A 276 15.52 -0.01 18.91
C VAL A 276 15.55 -0.51 17.47
N LEU A 277 14.41 -0.45 16.79
CA LEU A 277 14.24 -0.53 15.36
C LEU A 277 13.38 0.69 14.95
N ASN A 278 13.99 1.66 14.31
CA ASN A 278 13.38 2.97 14.11
C ASN A 278 12.52 2.98 12.83
N PRO A 279 11.21 3.28 12.91
CA PRO A 279 10.32 3.33 11.74
C PRO A 279 10.55 4.59 10.88
N LEU A 280 11.45 5.49 11.28
CA LEU A 280 11.79 6.71 10.53
C LEU A 280 10.60 7.65 10.27
N GLU A 281 9.56 7.58 11.07
CA GLU A 281 8.44 8.52 10.99
C GLU A 281 8.85 9.93 11.39
N SER A 282 9.83 10.04 12.26
CA SER A 282 10.49 11.31 12.59
C SER A 282 11.94 11.06 13.03
N LEU A 283 12.77 12.10 13.01
CA LEU A 283 14.05 12.13 13.71
C LEU A 283 13.89 12.92 15.01
N THR A 284 14.53 12.44 16.07
CA THR A 284 14.62 13.21 17.31
C THR A 284 15.52 14.45 17.11
N ASN A 285 15.33 15.46 17.95
CA ASN A 285 16.22 16.64 17.94
C ASN A 285 17.71 16.27 18.16
N LYS A 286 17.99 15.17 18.86
CA LYS A 286 19.35 14.67 19.07
C LYS A 286 19.93 14.12 17.77
N GLN A 287 19.16 13.33 17.03
CA GLN A 287 19.56 12.74 15.74
C GLN A 287 19.81 13.83 14.69
N ILE A 288 18.89 14.80 14.60
CA ILE A 288 19.06 15.95 13.69
C ILE A 288 20.36 16.72 13.99
N LYS A 289 20.65 16.97 15.27
CA LYS A 289 21.89 17.65 15.69
C LYS A 289 23.14 16.80 15.43
N ALA A 290 23.02 15.47 15.46
CA ALA A 290 24.10 14.55 15.13
C ALA A 290 24.33 14.41 13.61
N GLY A 291 23.45 15.00 12.78
CA GLY A 291 23.52 14.89 11.32
C GLY A 291 23.07 13.52 10.81
N GLU A 292 22.22 12.82 11.57
CA GLU A 292 21.61 11.59 11.12
C GLU A 292 20.59 11.88 10.00
N ASP A 293 20.50 10.93 9.08
CA ASP A 293 19.63 10.97 7.91
C ASP A 293 18.95 9.61 7.70
N TYR A 294 18.14 9.50 6.65
CA TYR A 294 17.48 8.27 6.25
C TYR A 294 18.49 7.09 6.16
N PHE A 295 19.64 7.29 5.55
CA PHE A 295 20.62 6.24 5.30
C PHE A 295 21.33 5.77 6.59
N SER A 296 21.68 6.71 7.46
CA SER A 296 22.36 6.39 8.73
C SER A 296 21.44 5.56 9.64
N VAL A 297 20.18 5.97 9.77
CA VAL A 297 19.19 5.26 10.58
C VAL A 297 18.84 3.90 10.00
N MET A 298 18.65 3.78 8.69
CA MET A 298 18.39 2.50 8.05
C MET A 298 19.58 1.53 8.18
N LYS A 299 20.83 2.01 8.15
CA LYS A 299 22.00 1.17 8.43
C LYS A 299 22.02 0.68 9.86
N GLU A 300 21.64 1.50 10.84
CA GLU A 300 21.51 1.05 12.24
C GLU A 300 20.35 0.05 12.38
N ASN A 301 19.24 0.23 11.68
CA ASN A 301 18.15 -0.74 11.62
C ASN A 301 18.64 -2.11 11.10
N LEU A 302 19.42 -2.14 10.03
CA LEU A 302 20.01 -3.38 9.52
C LEU A 302 20.89 -4.06 10.58
N LYS A 303 21.76 -3.30 11.28
CA LYS A 303 22.58 -3.82 12.37
C LYS A 303 21.74 -4.38 13.52
N ALA A 304 20.65 -3.69 13.87
CA ALA A 304 19.72 -4.15 14.89
C ALA A 304 19.06 -5.47 14.49
N LEU A 305 18.50 -5.56 13.26
CA LEU A 305 17.89 -6.78 12.73
C LEU A 305 18.84 -7.97 12.74
N LYS A 306 20.12 -7.75 12.42
CA LYS A 306 21.15 -8.81 12.43
C LYS A 306 21.37 -9.43 13.80
N LEU A 307 21.02 -8.76 14.90
CA LEU A 307 21.04 -9.38 16.24
C LEU A 307 20.07 -10.56 16.35
N THR A 308 18.99 -10.54 15.57
CA THR A 308 18.04 -11.66 15.48
C THR A 308 18.37 -12.56 14.28
N THR A 309 18.57 -12.00 13.09
CA THR A 309 18.65 -12.78 11.85
C THR A 309 19.94 -13.59 11.72
N ASP A 310 21.04 -13.19 12.35
CA ASP A 310 22.31 -13.92 12.35
C ASP A 310 22.35 -15.08 13.36
N VAL A 311 21.37 -15.17 14.25
CA VAL A 311 21.31 -16.18 15.31
C VAL A 311 20.38 -17.32 14.89
N LYS A 312 20.85 -18.57 15.00
CA LYS A 312 20.00 -19.73 14.72
C LYS A 312 18.87 -19.79 15.75
N GLY A 313 17.63 -19.64 15.28
CA GLY A 313 16.41 -19.81 16.05
C GLY A 313 15.64 -21.05 15.61
N LYS A 314 14.52 -21.33 16.27
CA LYS A 314 13.54 -22.31 15.79
C LYS A 314 12.85 -21.73 14.56
N GLU A 315 12.44 -22.58 13.63
CA GLU A 315 11.57 -22.18 12.55
C GLU A 315 10.25 -21.65 13.12
N ILE A 316 9.98 -20.36 12.88
CA ILE A 316 8.79 -19.70 13.39
C ILE A 316 7.71 -19.83 12.34
N LYS A 317 6.61 -20.50 12.71
CA LYS A 317 5.38 -20.43 11.91
C LYS A 317 4.62 -19.20 12.35
N ALA A 318 4.18 -18.38 11.40
CA ALA A 318 3.30 -17.25 11.68
C ALA A 318 2.16 -17.71 12.61
N GLU A 319 1.73 -16.86 13.54
CA GLU A 319 0.48 -17.10 14.26
C GLU A 319 -0.64 -17.06 13.22
N THR A 320 -1.13 -18.24 12.85
CA THR A 320 -2.07 -18.40 11.74
C THR A 320 -3.53 -18.16 12.15
N ASP A 321 -3.79 -17.66 13.35
CA ASP A 321 -5.16 -17.55 13.84
C ASP A 321 -5.88 -16.27 13.43
N ASP A 322 -5.18 -15.19 13.07
CA ASP A 322 -5.79 -13.94 12.58
C ASP A 322 -6.32 -14.07 11.12
N THR A 323 -6.00 -15.18 10.44
CA THR A 323 -6.49 -15.49 9.09
C THR A 323 -7.79 -16.32 9.09
N LYS A 324 -8.33 -16.70 10.24
CA LYS A 324 -9.57 -17.48 10.31
C LYS A 324 -10.82 -16.61 10.31
N THR A 325 -10.93 -15.75 9.32
CA THR A 325 -12.09 -14.87 9.09
C THR A 325 -13.13 -15.55 8.22
N VAL A 326 -14.32 -14.99 8.15
CA VAL A 326 -15.38 -15.40 7.23
C VAL A 326 -14.89 -15.36 5.78
N GLN A 327 -14.19 -14.30 5.37
CA GLN A 327 -13.62 -14.15 4.02
C GLN A 327 -12.63 -15.26 3.67
N HIS A 328 -11.87 -15.75 4.65
CA HIS A 328 -10.97 -16.88 4.46
C HIS A 328 -11.67 -18.25 4.60
N GLY A 329 -13.00 -18.28 4.74
CA GLY A 329 -13.79 -19.51 4.77
C GLY A 329 -13.90 -20.17 6.13
N TYR A 330 -13.73 -19.42 7.23
CA TYR A 330 -13.89 -19.92 8.59
C TYR A 330 -15.16 -19.37 9.23
N PHE A 331 -16.27 -20.10 9.11
CA PHE A 331 -17.58 -19.74 9.62
C PHE A 331 -18.36 -20.98 10.09
N LYS A 332 -19.45 -20.82 10.81
CA LYS A 332 -20.35 -21.92 11.18
C LYS A 332 -21.47 -22.03 10.16
N ASP A 333 -21.91 -23.24 9.86
CA ASP A 333 -22.99 -23.47 8.87
C ASP A 333 -24.28 -22.73 9.20
N LYS A 334 -24.59 -22.58 10.50
CA LYS A 334 -25.76 -21.84 10.99
C LYS A 334 -25.74 -20.34 10.77
N ASP A 335 -24.55 -19.79 10.51
CA ASP A 335 -24.35 -18.34 10.31
C ASP A 335 -24.53 -17.95 8.83
N VAL A 336 -24.64 -18.95 7.92
CA VAL A 336 -24.92 -18.73 6.50
C VAL A 336 -26.41 -18.47 6.30
N THR A 337 -26.73 -17.38 5.60
CA THR A 337 -28.11 -16.98 5.28
C THR A 337 -28.38 -17.02 3.79
N ASP A 338 -29.64 -17.16 3.41
CA ASP A 338 -30.08 -17.01 2.02
C ASP A 338 -29.87 -15.56 1.56
N ARG A 339 -29.53 -15.41 0.27
CA ARG A 339 -29.26 -14.10 -0.35
C ARG A 339 -30.17 -13.89 -1.57
N LYS A 340 -30.32 -12.64 -1.95
CA LYS A 340 -31.12 -12.24 -3.10
C LYS A 340 -30.24 -11.70 -4.20
N LEU A 341 -30.67 -11.83 -5.46
CA LEU A 341 -29.94 -11.27 -6.60
C LEU A 341 -29.68 -9.76 -6.46
N SER A 342 -30.51 -9.07 -5.67
CA SER A 342 -30.32 -7.64 -5.36
C SER A 342 -29.01 -7.32 -4.66
N ASP A 343 -28.40 -8.26 -3.96
CA ASP A 343 -27.13 -8.05 -3.22
C ASP A 343 -25.96 -7.81 -4.19
N TRP A 344 -26.06 -8.33 -5.42
CA TRP A 344 -25.07 -8.12 -6.49
C TRP A 344 -25.50 -7.07 -7.52
N THR A 345 -26.50 -6.23 -7.22
CA THR A 345 -26.98 -5.19 -8.15
C THR A 345 -25.87 -4.26 -8.58
N GLY A 346 -25.64 -4.11 -9.88
CA GLY A 346 -24.61 -3.22 -10.41
C GLY A 346 -24.13 -3.59 -11.80
N LYS A 347 -23.08 -2.89 -12.22
CA LYS A 347 -22.32 -3.20 -13.44
C LYS A 347 -20.94 -3.69 -13.01
N TRP A 348 -20.54 -4.82 -13.56
CA TRP A 348 -19.35 -5.55 -13.19
C TRP A 348 -18.51 -5.84 -14.42
N GLN A 349 -17.20 -5.79 -14.28
CA GLN A 349 -16.23 -6.07 -15.34
C GLN A 349 -15.34 -7.25 -14.96
N SER A 350 -14.91 -8.02 -15.95
CA SER A 350 -14.00 -9.13 -15.76
C SER A 350 -12.59 -8.65 -15.39
N ALA A 351 -11.94 -9.33 -14.46
CA ALA A 351 -10.52 -9.13 -14.15
C ALA A 351 -9.58 -9.71 -15.23
N TYR A 352 -10.08 -10.60 -16.09
CA TYR A 352 -9.27 -11.35 -17.03
C TYR A 352 -8.52 -10.47 -18.07
N PRO A 353 -9.11 -9.41 -18.67
CA PRO A 353 -8.38 -8.52 -19.57
C PRO A 353 -7.15 -7.85 -18.91
N TYR A 354 -7.27 -7.42 -17.64
CA TYR A 354 -6.18 -6.79 -16.88
C TYR A 354 -5.05 -7.78 -16.51
N LEU A 355 -5.37 -9.08 -16.43
CA LEU A 355 -4.37 -10.11 -16.28
C LEU A 355 -3.60 -10.32 -17.59
N LEU A 356 -4.29 -10.28 -18.74
CA LEU A 356 -3.68 -10.49 -20.04
C LEU A 356 -2.78 -9.33 -20.50
N ASP A 357 -3.17 -8.09 -20.20
CA ASP A 357 -2.42 -6.89 -20.62
C ASP A 357 -1.25 -6.56 -19.68
N GLY A 358 -1.09 -7.32 -18.58
CA GLY A 358 -0.01 -7.16 -17.61
C GLY A 358 -0.28 -6.17 -16.49
N THR A 359 -1.46 -5.51 -16.47
CA THR A 359 -1.85 -4.58 -15.38
C THR A 359 -1.78 -5.24 -14.00
N LEU A 360 -2.09 -6.54 -13.92
CA LEU A 360 -2.06 -7.31 -12.67
C LEU A 360 -0.69 -7.96 -12.37
N ASP A 361 0.33 -7.79 -13.19
CA ASP A 361 1.64 -8.43 -12.96
C ASP A 361 2.27 -8.10 -11.58
N PRO A 362 2.17 -6.85 -11.06
CA PRO A 362 2.65 -6.54 -9.72
C PRO A 362 1.97 -7.35 -8.59
N VAL A 363 0.73 -7.81 -8.81
CA VAL A 363 -0.01 -8.67 -7.86
C VAL A 363 0.67 -10.03 -7.74
N TRP A 364 1.09 -10.60 -8.88
CA TRP A 364 1.72 -11.92 -8.92
C TRP A 364 3.10 -11.91 -8.28
N ASP A 365 3.87 -10.84 -8.49
CA ASP A 365 5.13 -10.60 -7.79
C ASP A 365 4.93 -10.49 -6.27
N TYR A 366 3.91 -9.76 -5.84
CA TYR A 366 3.56 -9.65 -4.42
C TYR A 366 3.20 -11.02 -3.81
N LYS A 367 2.26 -11.76 -4.44
CA LYS A 367 1.80 -13.07 -3.93
C LYS A 367 2.93 -14.11 -3.95
N ALA A 368 3.82 -14.08 -4.93
CA ALA A 368 5.00 -14.94 -4.97
C ALA A 368 5.96 -14.64 -3.79
N LYS A 369 6.23 -13.38 -3.49
CA LYS A 369 7.03 -13.00 -2.32
C LYS A 369 6.35 -13.41 -1.01
N ALA A 370 5.04 -13.19 -0.90
CA ALA A 370 4.24 -13.59 0.26
C ALA A 370 4.22 -15.12 0.46
N SER A 371 4.36 -15.92 -0.61
CA SER A 371 4.48 -17.38 -0.53
C SER A 371 5.80 -17.86 0.07
N LYS A 372 6.74 -16.95 0.36
CA LYS A 372 8.06 -17.26 0.94
C LYS A 372 8.90 -18.24 0.09
N GLY A 373 8.74 -18.17 -1.22
CA GLY A 373 9.48 -18.99 -2.20
C GLY A 373 8.83 -20.34 -2.52
N GLU A 374 7.59 -20.56 -2.08
CA GLU A 374 6.81 -21.75 -2.48
C GLU A 374 6.35 -21.65 -3.93
N GLN A 375 6.17 -20.44 -4.46
CA GLN A 375 5.72 -20.16 -5.81
C GLN A 375 6.51 -19.01 -6.44
N THR A 376 6.74 -19.11 -7.75
CA THR A 376 7.24 -17.99 -8.57
C THR A 376 6.07 -17.10 -9.01
N ALA A 377 6.35 -15.85 -9.41
CA ALA A 377 5.34 -14.95 -9.96
C ALA A 377 4.64 -15.54 -11.20
N GLN A 378 5.39 -16.28 -12.04
CA GLN A 378 4.82 -16.93 -13.22
C GLN A 378 3.86 -18.06 -12.83
N GLU A 379 4.20 -18.91 -11.87
CA GLU A 379 3.29 -19.98 -11.38
C GLU A 379 2.01 -19.40 -10.78
N VAL A 380 2.11 -18.29 -10.05
CA VAL A 380 0.93 -17.58 -9.53
C VAL A 380 0.11 -17.03 -10.69
N LYS A 381 0.73 -16.35 -11.67
CA LYS A 381 0.05 -15.81 -12.85
C LYS A 381 -0.66 -16.91 -13.64
N ASP A 382 -0.01 -18.05 -13.86
CA ASP A 382 -0.58 -19.20 -14.60
C ASP A 382 -1.82 -19.75 -13.88
N TYR A 383 -1.77 -19.85 -12.55
CA TYR A 383 -2.88 -20.30 -11.73
C TYR A 383 -4.10 -19.36 -11.86
N TYR A 384 -3.88 -18.04 -11.76
CA TYR A 384 -4.95 -17.05 -11.91
C TYR A 384 -5.43 -16.93 -13.36
N THR A 385 -4.54 -17.11 -14.35
CA THR A 385 -4.92 -17.14 -15.77
C THR A 385 -5.94 -18.23 -16.04
N LYS A 386 -5.70 -19.44 -15.52
CA LYS A 386 -6.65 -20.54 -15.63
C LYS A 386 -7.96 -20.25 -14.90
N GLY A 387 -7.87 -19.66 -13.70
CA GLY A 387 -9.05 -19.36 -12.88
C GLY A 387 -9.94 -18.28 -13.47
N TYR A 388 -9.35 -17.20 -13.98
CA TYR A 388 -10.08 -16.02 -14.44
C TYR A 388 -10.53 -16.06 -15.89
N GLN A 389 -10.01 -17.01 -16.68
CA GLN A 389 -10.31 -17.12 -18.11
C GLN A 389 -11.81 -17.05 -18.39
N THR A 390 -12.22 -16.13 -19.24
CA THR A 390 -13.63 -15.95 -19.65
C THR A 390 -13.71 -15.10 -20.92
N ASP A 391 -14.75 -15.31 -21.67
CA ASP A 391 -15.19 -14.47 -22.80
C ASP A 391 -16.39 -13.56 -22.43
N VAL A 392 -16.87 -13.65 -21.18
CA VAL A 392 -17.87 -12.73 -20.64
C VAL A 392 -17.17 -11.51 -20.07
N GLU A 393 -17.22 -10.40 -20.80
CA GLU A 393 -16.47 -9.17 -20.49
C GLU A 393 -17.11 -8.38 -19.34
N GLN A 394 -18.45 -8.38 -19.29
CA GLN A 394 -19.22 -7.63 -18.30
C GLN A 394 -20.46 -8.38 -17.85
N ILE A 395 -20.89 -8.10 -16.62
CA ILE A 395 -22.16 -8.56 -16.07
C ILE A 395 -22.94 -7.35 -15.54
N ILE A 396 -24.21 -7.24 -15.92
CA ILE A 396 -25.11 -6.18 -15.45
C ILE A 396 -26.27 -6.83 -14.72
N ILE A 397 -26.44 -6.48 -13.44
CA ILE A 397 -27.45 -7.08 -12.57
C ILE A 397 -28.49 -6.04 -12.16
N ASP A 398 -29.77 -6.28 -12.54
CA ASP A 398 -30.94 -5.55 -12.05
C ASP A 398 -31.66 -6.43 -11.03
N GLY A 399 -31.24 -6.32 -9.76
CA GLY A 399 -31.78 -7.13 -8.69
C GLY A 399 -33.25 -6.85 -8.38
N LYS A 400 -33.79 -5.65 -8.73
CA LYS A 400 -35.22 -5.36 -8.58
C LYS A 400 -36.08 -6.15 -9.55
N LYS A 401 -35.54 -6.45 -10.73
CA LYS A 401 -36.23 -7.22 -11.78
C LYS A 401 -35.76 -8.66 -11.85
N ASN A 402 -34.84 -9.07 -10.97
CA ASN A 402 -34.18 -10.38 -11.00
C ASN A 402 -33.54 -10.69 -12.36
N LYS A 403 -32.94 -9.71 -13.03
CA LYS A 403 -32.33 -9.88 -14.34
C LYS A 403 -30.82 -9.81 -14.26
N VAL A 404 -30.17 -10.72 -15.00
CA VAL A 404 -28.73 -10.67 -15.27
C VAL A 404 -28.52 -10.55 -16.77
N THR A 405 -27.69 -9.60 -17.16
CA THR A 405 -27.23 -9.42 -18.54
C THR A 405 -25.76 -9.78 -18.61
N PHE A 406 -25.41 -10.74 -19.45
CA PHE A 406 -24.04 -11.10 -19.80
C PHE A 406 -23.65 -10.35 -21.07
N VAL A 407 -22.47 -9.74 -21.07
CA VAL A 407 -21.86 -9.16 -22.27
C VAL A 407 -20.72 -10.09 -22.68
N GLN A 408 -20.88 -10.79 -23.80
CA GLN A 408 -19.97 -11.79 -24.31
C GLN A 408 -19.67 -11.49 -25.76
N ASN A 409 -18.40 -11.27 -26.11
CA ASN A 409 -17.97 -10.84 -27.45
C ASN A 409 -18.72 -9.60 -27.99
N GLY A 410 -19.04 -8.64 -27.09
CA GLY A 410 -19.80 -7.42 -27.40
C GLY A 410 -21.33 -7.61 -27.52
N GLU A 411 -21.82 -8.84 -27.50
CA GLU A 411 -23.24 -9.18 -27.56
C GLU A 411 -23.85 -9.24 -26.14
N LYS A 412 -25.15 -8.93 -26.02
CA LYS A 412 -25.86 -8.89 -24.74
C LYS A 412 -26.92 -9.96 -24.65
N TYR A 413 -26.81 -10.79 -23.61
CA TYR A 413 -27.74 -11.87 -23.27
C TYR A 413 -28.38 -11.56 -21.92
N THR A 414 -29.72 -11.40 -21.89
CA THR A 414 -30.42 -10.98 -20.67
C THR A 414 -31.47 -12.01 -20.28
N TYR A 415 -31.39 -12.54 -19.07
CA TYR A 415 -32.32 -13.56 -18.57
C TYR A 415 -32.85 -13.19 -17.18
N THR A 416 -34.02 -13.76 -16.83
CA THR A 416 -34.64 -13.57 -15.51
C THR A 416 -34.39 -14.76 -14.65
N TYR A 417 -33.80 -14.55 -13.45
CA TYR A 417 -33.37 -15.61 -12.57
C TYR A 417 -34.21 -15.71 -11.30
N LYS A 418 -34.38 -16.94 -10.81
CA LYS A 418 -34.94 -17.27 -9.49
C LYS A 418 -33.85 -17.88 -8.61
N TYR A 419 -33.86 -17.52 -7.34
CA TYR A 419 -32.99 -18.12 -6.32
C TYR A 419 -33.48 -19.54 -6.00
N VAL A 420 -32.56 -20.50 -5.90
CA VAL A 420 -32.89 -21.92 -5.63
C VAL A 420 -32.15 -22.48 -4.41
N GLY A 421 -31.41 -21.65 -3.68
CA GLY A 421 -30.72 -22.02 -2.45
C GLY A 421 -29.23 -21.73 -2.47
N HIS A 422 -28.52 -22.17 -1.43
CA HIS A 422 -27.08 -22.09 -1.35
C HIS A 422 -26.44 -23.44 -1.03
N LYS A 423 -25.14 -23.56 -1.28
CA LYS A 423 -24.33 -24.74 -0.93
C LYS A 423 -23.03 -24.30 -0.26
N ILE A 424 -22.72 -24.96 0.86
CA ILE A 424 -21.44 -24.77 1.56
C ILE A 424 -20.46 -25.81 1.02
N LEU A 425 -19.35 -25.35 0.47
CA LEU A 425 -18.26 -26.17 -0.05
C LEU A 425 -17.15 -26.27 0.98
N LYS A 426 -16.49 -27.45 1.05
CA LYS A 426 -15.29 -27.67 1.87
C LYS A 426 -14.09 -27.87 0.95
N TYR A 427 -13.08 -27.04 1.12
CA TYR A 427 -11.86 -27.13 0.33
C TYR A 427 -10.81 -28.03 0.99
N LYS A 428 -9.82 -28.49 0.20
CA LYS A 428 -8.75 -29.41 0.66
C LYS A 428 -7.94 -28.86 1.84
N LYS A 429 -7.80 -27.53 1.94
CA LYS A 429 -7.07 -26.85 3.04
C LYS A 429 -7.89 -26.73 4.33
N GLY A 430 -9.17 -27.18 4.33
CA GLY A 430 -10.06 -27.14 5.49
C GLY A 430 -10.92 -25.90 5.62
N ASN A 431 -10.67 -24.88 4.82
CA ASN A 431 -11.53 -23.71 4.68
C ASN A 431 -12.77 -24.03 3.82
N ARG A 432 -13.73 -23.11 3.80
CA ARG A 432 -15.02 -23.31 3.16
C ARG A 432 -15.39 -22.10 2.30
N GLY A 433 -16.33 -22.32 1.38
CA GLY A 433 -16.94 -21.26 0.61
C GLY A 433 -18.44 -21.49 0.50
N VAL A 434 -19.19 -20.46 0.15
CA VAL A 434 -20.61 -20.54 -0.12
C VAL A 434 -20.85 -20.20 -1.58
N ARG A 435 -21.67 -21.02 -2.25
CA ARG A 435 -22.21 -20.69 -3.58
C ARG A 435 -23.71 -20.47 -3.47
N TYR A 436 -24.18 -19.34 -3.99
CA TYR A 436 -25.58 -18.95 -4.06
C TYR A 436 -26.10 -19.26 -5.44
N LEU A 437 -27.11 -20.10 -5.54
CA LEU A 437 -27.59 -20.77 -6.74
C LEU A 437 -28.82 -20.05 -7.31
N PHE A 438 -28.76 -19.76 -8.61
CA PHE A 438 -29.86 -19.18 -9.36
C PHE A 438 -30.07 -19.95 -10.66
N GLU A 439 -31.32 -19.99 -11.13
CA GLU A 439 -31.66 -20.62 -12.42
C GLU A 439 -32.69 -19.79 -13.19
N THR A 440 -32.70 -19.96 -14.49
CA THR A 440 -33.71 -19.33 -15.37
C THR A 440 -34.56 -20.36 -16.07
N ASP A 441 -35.85 -20.01 -16.30
CA ASP A 441 -36.77 -20.77 -17.13
C ASP A 441 -36.75 -20.31 -18.61
N ASP A 442 -35.94 -19.29 -18.94
CA ASP A 442 -35.76 -18.79 -20.31
C ASP A 442 -35.15 -19.90 -21.18
N LYS A 443 -35.83 -20.25 -22.27
CA LYS A 443 -35.48 -21.42 -23.10
C LYS A 443 -34.22 -21.23 -23.93
N ASP A 444 -33.87 -19.98 -24.21
CA ASP A 444 -32.72 -19.55 -25.00
C ASP A 444 -31.49 -19.18 -24.17
N ALA A 445 -31.55 -19.46 -22.86
CA ALA A 445 -30.45 -19.15 -21.95
C ALA A 445 -29.13 -19.90 -22.23
N GLY A 446 -29.21 -21.02 -22.97
CA GLY A 446 -28.02 -21.78 -23.35
C GLY A 446 -27.15 -22.13 -22.14
N GLU A 447 -25.88 -21.74 -22.22
CA GLU A 447 -24.91 -21.97 -21.13
C GLU A 447 -25.21 -21.17 -19.87
N PHE A 448 -25.98 -20.10 -19.93
CA PHE A 448 -26.35 -19.28 -18.78
C PHE A 448 -27.59 -19.77 -18.02
N LYS A 449 -28.04 -21.00 -18.26
CA LYS A 449 -29.24 -21.57 -17.63
C LYS A 449 -29.17 -21.64 -16.10
N TYR A 450 -28.03 -22.04 -15.59
CA TYR A 450 -27.73 -22.14 -14.15
C TYR A 450 -26.55 -21.25 -13.84
N ILE A 451 -26.64 -20.43 -12.78
CA ILE A 451 -25.54 -19.57 -12.35
C ILE A 451 -25.35 -19.67 -10.84
N GLN A 452 -24.10 -19.52 -10.39
CA GLN A 452 -23.73 -19.58 -8.98
C GLN A 452 -22.77 -18.46 -8.63
N PHE A 453 -23.13 -17.62 -7.65
CA PHE A 453 -22.29 -16.56 -7.12
C PHE A 453 -21.50 -17.03 -5.91
N SER A 454 -20.26 -16.57 -5.79
CA SER A 454 -19.42 -16.68 -4.60
C SER A 454 -18.61 -15.41 -4.43
N ASP A 455 -18.74 -14.73 -3.28
CA ASP A 455 -18.10 -13.45 -3.00
C ASP A 455 -17.44 -13.41 -1.60
N HIS A 456 -17.10 -14.58 -1.07
CA HIS A 456 -16.53 -14.78 0.27
C HIS A 456 -17.46 -14.37 1.44
N ASN A 457 -18.62 -13.78 1.18
CA ASN A 457 -19.62 -13.42 2.19
C ASN A 457 -20.61 -14.55 2.44
N ILE A 458 -21.10 -14.65 3.68
CA ILE A 458 -22.08 -15.67 4.11
C ILE A 458 -23.45 -15.09 4.45
N THR A 459 -23.56 -13.77 4.43
CA THR A 459 -24.78 -12.99 4.66
C THR A 459 -24.91 -11.89 3.62
N SER A 460 -26.03 -11.17 3.60
CA SER A 460 -26.24 -10.00 2.74
C SER A 460 -25.39 -8.84 3.25
N THR A 461 -24.32 -8.53 2.53
CA THR A 461 -23.39 -7.41 2.76
C THR A 461 -23.03 -6.78 1.44
N ASP A 462 -22.35 -5.64 1.45
CA ASP A 462 -21.81 -5.02 0.25
C ASP A 462 -20.82 -5.97 -0.44
N VAL A 463 -20.92 -6.07 -1.76
CA VAL A 463 -20.10 -6.96 -2.57
C VAL A 463 -19.01 -6.14 -3.26
N GLU A 464 -17.76 -6.44 -2.93
CA GLU A 464 -16.59 -5.78 -3.52
C GLU A 464 -16.17 -6.45 -4.83
N HIS A 465 -16.26 -7.77 -4.89
CA HIS A 465 -16.05 -8.59 -6.09
C HIS A 465 -16.79 -9.91 -5.93
N PHE A 466 -16.93 -10.66 -7.02
CA PHE A 466 -17.48 -12.01 -6.95
C PHE A 466 -16.91 -12.91 -8.04
N HIS A 467 -16.94 -14.21 -7.77
CA HIS A 467 -16.76 -15.27 -8.74
C HIS A 467 -18.11 -15.72 -9.27
N LEU A 468 -18.24 -15.89 -10.57
CA LEU A 468 -19.46 -16.42 -11.18
C LEU A 468 -19.17 -17.71 -11.94
N PHE A 469 -19.99 -18.70 -11.68
CA PHE A 469 -19.96 -19.99 -12.32
C PHE A 469 -21.25 -20.18 -13.07
N TRP A 470 -21.21 -20.73 -14.29
CA TRP A 470 -22.41 -20.96 -15.10
C TRP A 470 -22.32 -22.25 -15.91
N GLY A 471 -23.48 -22.74 -16.39
CA GLY A 471 -23.59 -23.94 -17.23
C GLY A 471 -25.02 -24.28 -17.53
N ASN A 472 -25.20 -25.29 -18.41
CA ASN A 472 -26.53 -25.74 -18.88
C ASN A 472 -26.93 -27.15 -18.40
N SER A 473 -26.02 -27.86 -17.70
CA SER A 473 -26.26 -29.26 -17.29
C SER A 473 -27.12 -29.34 -16.02
N SER A 474 -26.58 -28.96 -14.88
CA SER A 474 -27.29 -28.87 -13.59
C SER A 474 -26.50 -28.03 -12.60
N GLN A 475 -27.17 -27.60 -11.51
CA GLN A 475 -26.49 -26.93 -10.38
C GLN A 475 -25.42 -27.84 -9.76
N ASP A 476 -25.68 -29.14 -9.62
CA ASP A 476 -24.74 -30.06 -8.99
C ASP A 476 -23.48 -30.31 -9.85
N GLU A 477 -23.60 -30.25 -11.18
CA GLU A 477 -22.41 -30.34 -12.04
C GLU A 477 -21.54 -29.09 -11.95
N ILE A 478 -22.13 -27.90 -11.91
CA ILE A 478 -21.39 -26.64 -11.76
C ILE A 478 -20.69 -26.55 -10.39
N LEU A 479 -21.30 -27.13 -9.32
CA LEU A 479 -20.66 -27.20 -7.99
C LEU A 479 -19.35 -27.98 -7.98
N LYS A 480 -19.08 -28.83 -8.96
CA LYS A 480 -17.82 -29.59 -9.09
C LYS A 480 -16.68 -28.75 -9.65
N GLU A 481 -16.99 -27.60 -10.28
CA GLU A 481 -15.97 -26.72 -10.83
C GLU A 481 -15.20 -26.01 -9.72
N MET A 482 -13.89 -26.30 -9.64
CA MET A 482 -12.97 -25.79 -8.60
C MET A 482 -11.72 -25.15 -9.17
N GLU A 483 -11.52 -25.19 -10.49
CA GLU A 483 -10.29 -24.74 -11.13
C GLU A 483 -10.49 -23.51 -12.02
N HIS A 484 -11.75 -23.19 -12.32
CA HIS A 484 -12.16 -22.08 -13.17
C HIS A 484 -13.20 -21.23 -12.42
N TRP A 485 -12.82 -19.99 -12.09
CA TRP A 485 -13.63 -19.07 -11.28
C TRP A 485 -13.55 -17.63 -11.83
N PRO A 486 -14.19 -17.34 -12.98
CA PRO A 486 -14.23 -16.00 -13.54
C PRO A 486 -14.62 -14.99 -12.50
N THR A 487 -13.82 -13.92 -12.39
CA THR A 487 -13.90 -12.94 -11.30
C THR A 487 -14.27 -11.57 -11.84
N TYR A 488 -15.22 -10.93 -11.17
CA TYR A 488 -15.78 -9.66 -11.58
C TYR A 488 -15.69 -8.62 -10.48
N PHE A 489 -15.27 -7.42 -10.87
CA PHE A 489 -15.14 -6.23 -10.03
C PHE A 489 -16.11 -5.15 -10.49
N PRO A 490 -16.46 -4.16 -9.64
CA PRO A 490 -17.28 -3.04 -10.07
C PRO A 490 -16.73 -2.37 -11.34
N ALA A 491 -17.59 -2.13 -12.34
CA ALA A 491 -17.17 -1.60 -13.65
C ALA A 491 -16.60 -0.16 -13.59
N LYS A 492 -16.70 0.51 -12.43
CA LYS A 492 -16.13 1.84 -12.19
C LYS A 492 -14.66 1.78 -11.76
N GLU A 493 -14.18 0.61 -11.30
CA GLU A 493 -12.83 0.45 -10.81
C GLU A 493 -11.83 0.37 -11.96
N SER A 494 -10.71 1.03 -11.82
CA SER A 494 -9.57 0.91 -12.72
C SER A 494 -8.85 -0.42 -12.50
N GLY A 495 -8.02 -0.83 -13.48
CA GLY A 495 -7.16 -2.01 -13.31
C GLY A 495 -6.23 -1.90 -12.10
N GLN A 496 -5.80 -0.67 -11.75
CA GLN A 496 -4.98 -0.42 -10.58
C GLN A 496 -5.73 -0.65 -9.25
N GLU A 497 -7.00 -0.22 -9.18
CA GLU A 497 -7.85 -0.47 -8.01
C GLU A 497 -8.14 -1.98 -7.85
N ILE A 498 -8.36 -2.68 -8.97
CA ILE A 498 -8.50 -4.15 -8.98
C ILE A 498 -7.20 -4.82 -8.50
N ALA A 499 -6.03 -4.37 -8.97
CA ALA A 499 -4.75 -4.88 -8.52
C ALA A 499 -4.55 -4.68 -7.01
N GLN A 500 -4.92 -3.49 -6.50
CA GLN A 500 -4.87 -3.15 -5.08
C GLN A 500 -5.78 -4.07 -4.25
N HIS A 501 -7.00 -4.31 -4.71
CA HIS A 501 -7.94 -5.28 -4.10
C HIS A 501 -7.32 -6.68 -3.99
N LEU A 502 -6.70 -7.16 -5.08
CA LEU A 502 -6.12 -8.51 -5.13
C LEU A 502 -4.87 -8.68 -4.24
N VAL A 503 -4.19 -7.60 -3.90
CA VAL A 503 -3.07 -7.62 -2.93
C VAL A 503 -3.58 -7.64 -1.50
N ALA A 504 -4.70 -6.98 -1.22
CA ALA A 504 -5.28 -6.91 0.12
C ALA A 504 -6.07 -8.17 0.51
N HIS A 505 -6.42 -9.01 -0.48
CA HIS A 505 -7.04 -10.33 -0.33
C HIS A 505 -6.00 -11.44 -0.49
#